data_6a6905f68578bb35539f4b6d51fedf92
#
_entry.id   6a6905f68578bb35539f4b6d51fedf92
#
_cell.length_a   1.000
_cell.length_b   1.000
_cell.length_c   1.000
_cell.angle_alpha   90.00
_cell.angle_beta   90.00
_cell.angle_gamma   90.00
#
_symmetry.space_group_name_H-M   'P 1'
#
loop_
_entity.id
_entity.type
_entity.pdbx_description
1 polymer ?
#
loop_
_entity_poly.entity_id
_entity_poly.type
_entity_poly.pdbx_seq_one_letter_code
_entity_poly.pdbx_strand_id
1 'polypeptide(L)'
;MRRLILASASPRRRELLAQAGYTFEVRPAHVNEDPRGDEEPIAYVVRLAREKAQSVLAEISFRSSAPPHVAVLGADTTVTLDGHILAKPENTADAARMLRMLSGRTHRVITGVAVATAERTEVAAEVTGVQFLTLNEEEIAAYIATGEPMDKAGAYGIQGLAAKWIPRVEGCYFNVVGLPLALVTTMLEQASSAVST
;
A
#
# COMPACT_ATOMS: atom_id res chain seq x y z
N MET A 1 -11.07 -23.57 -4.25
CA MET A 1 -10.23 -22.40 -3.91
C MET A 1 -10.58 -21.27 -4.86
N ARG A 2 -10.80 -20.03 -4.38
CA ARG A 2 -11.07 -18.88 -5.26
C ARG A 2 -9.82 -18.50 -6.01
N ARG A 3 -9.95 -18.06 -7.27
CA ARG A 3 -8.85 -17.46 -8.02
C ARG A 3 -8.52 -16.10 -7.41
N LEU A 4 -7.25 -15.88 -7.04
CA LEU A 4 -6.79 -14.62 -6.45
C LEU A 4 -6.35 -13.64 -7.54
N ILE A 5 -6.77 -12.38 -7.41
CA ILE A 5 -6.42 -11.30 -8.32
C ILE A 5 -5.87 -10.14 -7.50
N LEU A 6 -4.71 -9.64 -7.86
CA LEU A 6 -4.09 -8.46 -7.26
C LEU A 6 -4.46 -7.20 -8.07
N ALA A 7 -5.27 -6.33 -7.48
CA ALA A 7 -5.71 -5.07 -8.07
C ALA A 7 -4.67 -3.95 -7.87
N SER A 8 -3.43 -4.19 -8.30
CA SER A 8 -2.32 -3.24 -8.10
C SER A 8 -1.26 -3.36 -9.19
N ALA A 9 -0.75 -2.21 -9.67
CA ALA A 9 0.41 -2.15 -10.57
C ALA A 9 1.76 -2.21 -9.84
N SER A 10 1.77 -2.16 -8.48
CA SER A 10 3.00 -2.11 -7.69
C SER A 10 3.84 -3.40 -7.83
N PRO A 11 5.09 -3.31 -8.33
CA PRO A 11 6.00 -4.46 -8.39
C PRO A 11 6.27 -5.04 -7.00
N ARG A 12 6.44 -4.20 -5.99
CA ARG A 12 6.71 -4.60 -4.60
C ARG A 12 5.58 -5.45 -4.02
N ARG A 13 4.31 -5.08 -4.24
CA ARG A 13 3.15 -5.87 -3.78
C ARG A 13 3.09 -7.23 -4.48
N ARG A 14 3.38 -7.27 -5.77
CA ARG A 14 3.47 -8.51 -6.54
C ARG A 14 4.55 -9.44 -6.00
N GLU A 15 5.74 -8.91 -5.72
CA GLU A 15 6.86 -9.66 -5.16
C GLU A 15 6.54 -10.21 -3.77
N LEU A 16 5.98 -9.38 -2.87
CA LEU A 16 5.58 -9.80 -1.54
C LEU A 16 4.52 -10.91 -1.56
N LEU A 17 3.50 -10.78 -2.41
CA LEU A 17 2.44 -11.78 -2.51
C LEU A 17 2.97 -13.11 -3.09
N ALA A 18 3.88 -13.05 -4.05
CA ALA A 18 4.57 -14.23 -4.58
C ALA A 18 5.51 -14.86 -3.54
N GLN A 19 6.24 -14.06 -2.77
CA GLN A 19 7.09 -14.52 -1.66
C GLN A 19 6.28 -15.27 -0.59
N ALA A 20 5.03 -14.85 -0.36
CA ALA A 20 4.12 -15.53 0.56
C ALA A 20 3.52 -16.84 -0.03
N GLY A 21 3.92 -17.25 -1.23
CA GLY A 21 3.51 -18.50 -1.86
C GLY A 21 2.15 -18.46 -2.56
N TYR A 22 1.54 -17.28 -2.74
CA TYR A 22 0.28 -17.16 -3.45
C TYR A 22 0.44 -17.25 -4.96
N THR A 23 -0.49 -17.95 -5.62
CA THR A 23 -0.68 -17.90 -7.07
C THR A 23 -1.81 -16.92 -7.37
N PHE A 24 -1.57 -15.94 -8.23
CA PHE A 24 -2.51 -14.85 -8.50
C PHE A 24 -2.33 -14.27 -9.90
N GLU A 25 -3.36 -13.58 -10.37
CA GLU A 25 -3.30 -12.72 -11.56
C GLU A 25 -3.10 -11.26 -11.14
N VAL A 26 -2.45 -10.46 -11.98
CA VAL A 26 -2.31 -9.01 -11.77
C VAL A 26 -3.27 -8.28 -12.71
N ARG A 27 -4.15 -7.45 -12.14
CA ARG A 27 -5.04 -6.54 -12.86
C ARG A 27 -5.02 -5.17 -12.19
N PRO A 28 -4.22 -4.21 -12.69
CA PRO A 28 -4.16 -2.87 -12.13
C PRO A 28 -5.54 -2.21 -12.13
N ALA A 29 -5.91 -1.60 -11.01
CA ALA A 29 -7.11 -0.77 -10.93
C ALA A 29 -6.78 0.67 -11.30
N HIS A 30 -7.74 1.36 -11.94
CA HIS A 30 -7.68 2.78 -12.24
C HIS A 30 -8.77 3.48 -11.43
N VAL A 31 -8.38 4.12 -10.33
CA VAL A 31 -9.28 4.87 -9.45
C VAL A 31 -8.68 6.26 -9.20
N ASN A 32 -9.52 7.23 -8.83
CA ASN A 32 -9.03 8.53 -8.40
C ASN A 32 -8.42 8.40 -6.99
N GLU A 33 -7.12 8.69 -6.87
CA GLU A 33 -6.36 8.58 -5.62
C GLU A 33 -6.33 9.90 -4.83
N ASP A 34 -6.97 10.97 -5.27
CA ASP A 34 -6.98 12.25 -4.55
C ASP A 34 -7.64 12.11 -3.16
N PRO A 35 -7.06 12.71 -2.11
CA PRO A 35 -7.71 12.80 -0.81
C PRO A 35 -9.05 13.57 -0.90
N ARG A 36 -10.04 13.19 -0.10
CA ARG A 36 -11.35 13.84 -0.05
C ARG A 36 -11.44 14.75 1.18
N GLY A 37 -11.30 16.07 0.96
CA GLY A 37 -11.34 17.03 2.06
C GLY A 37 -10.35 16.69 3.17
N ASP A 38 -10.81 16.73 4.43
CA ASP A 38 -10.00 16.42 5.62
C ASP A 38 -10.03 14.91 5.96
N GLU A 39 -9.87 14.05 4.95
CA GLU A 39 -9.95 12.60 5.11
C GLU A 39 -8.80 12.09 5.99
N GLU A 40 -9.14 11.41 7.07
CA GLU A 40 -8.17 10.79 7.97
C GLU A 40 -7.32 9.74 7.24
N PRO A 41 -6.00 9.64 7.53
CA PRO A 41 -5.08 8.79 6.77
C PRO A 41 -5.50 7.30 6.69
N ILE A 42 -6.08 6.74 7.76
CA ILE A 42 -6.56 5.35 7.75
C ILE A 42 -7.80 5.23 6.84
N ALA A 43 -8.74 6.18 6.94
CA ALA A 43 -9.93 6.19 6.09
C ALA A 43 -9.54 6.31 4.61
N TYR A 44 -8.58 7.16 4.30
CA TYR A 44 -8.03 7.37 2.96
C TYR A 44 -7.49 6.07 2.33
N VAL A 45 -6.56 5.38 2.99
CA VAL A 45 -5.97 4.15 2.42
C VAL A 45 -6.97 3.00 2.36
N VAL A 46 -7.89 2.90 3.32
CA VAL A 46 -8.96 1.89 3.33
C VAL A 46 -9.95 2.12 2.19
N ARG A 47 -10.34 3.37 1.95
CA ARG A 47 -11.19 3.75 0.82
C ARG A 47 -10.53 3.37 -0.50
N LEU A 48 -9.27 3.76 -0.71
CA LEU A 48 -8.55 3.46 -1.95
C LEU A 48 -8.35 1.96 -2.15
N ALA A 49 -8.00 1.22 -1.10
CA ALA A 49 -7.89 -0.24 -1.19
C ALA A 49 -9.21 -0.88 -1.61
N ARG A 50 -10.33 -0.44 -1.00
CA ARG A 50 -11.69 -0.90 -1.34
C ARG A 50 -12.06 -0.57 -2.78
N GLU A 51 -11.89 0.68 -3.20
CA GLU A 51 -12.22 1.14 -4.55
C GLU A 51 -11.42 0.37 -5.61
N LYS A 52 -10.12 0.13 -5.38
CA LYS A 52 -9.26 -0.69 -6.25
C LYS A 52 -9.77 -2.12 -6.38
N ALA A 53 -10.10 -2.77 -5.27
CA ALA A 53 -10.61 -4.15 -5.29
C ALA A 53 -11.97 -4.25 -5.98
N GLN A 54 -12.90 -3.34 -5.66
CA GLN A 54 -14.25 -3.33 -6.21
C GLN A 54 -14.28 -2.99 -7.69
N SER A 55 -13.44 -2.05 -8.16
CA SER A 55 -13.35 -1.69 -9.58
C SER A 55 -12.96 -2.90 -10.43
N VAL A 56 -11.93 -3.66 -10.02
CA VAL A 56 -11.50 -4.86 -10.74
C VAL A 56 -12.54 -5.97 -10.65
N LEU A 57 -13.18 -6.16 -9.48
CA LEU A 57 -14.25 -7.14 -9.33
C LEU A 57 -15.44 -6.82 -10.26
N ALA A 58 -15.85 -5.58 -10.34
CA ALA A 58 -16.94 -5.12 -11.21
C ALA A 58 -16.63 -5.36 -12.70
N GLU A 59 -15.39 -5.08 -13.13
CA GLU A 59 -14.94 -5.38 -14.50
C GLU A 59 -15.04 -6.86 -14.84
N ILE A 60 -14.64 -7.73 -13.92
CA ILE A 60 -14.69 -9.19 -14.11
C ILE A 60 -16.13 -9.67 -14.15
N SER A 61 -16.98 -9.16 -13.26
CA SER A 61 -18.40 -9.52 -13.19
C SER A 61 -19.16 -9.10 -14.42
N PHE A 62 -18.85 -7.95 -15.00
CA PHE A 62 -19.48 -7.47 -16.24
C PHE A 62 -19.19 -8.38 -17.44
N ARG A 63 -18.05 -9.07 -17.44
CA ARG A 63 -17.64 -9.99 -18.52
C ARG A 63 -18.10 -11.43 -18.32
N SER A 64 -18.79 -11.73 -17.21
CA SER A 64 -19.18 -13.09 -16.84
C SER A 64 -20.72 -13.20 -16.74
N SER A 65 -21.28 -14.28 -17.25
CA SER A 65 -22.72 -14.59 -17.12
C SER A 65 -23.11 -15.17 -15.74
N ALA A 66 -22.12 -15.50 -14.90
CA ALA A 66 -22.31 -16.04 -13.55
C ALA A 66 -21.43 -15.26 -12.56
N PRO A 67 -21.80 -15.24 -11.25
CA PRO A 67 -20.95 -14.62 -10.23
C PRO A 67 -19.52 -15.18 -10.27
N PRO A 68 -18.50 -14.32 -10.31
CA PRO A 68 -17.12 -14.80 -10.45
C PRO A 68 -16.65 -15.47 -9.16
N HIS A 69 -16.09 -16.67 -9.26
CA HIS A 69 -15.46 -17.36 -8.14
C HIS A 69 -14.03 -16.85 -7.92
N VAL A 70 -13.90 -15.56 -7.57
CA VAL A 70 -12.64 -14.84 -7.39
C VAL A 70 -12.60 -14.14 -6.05
N ALA A 71 -11.38 -13.88 -5.57
CA ALA A 71 -11.08 -12.92 -4.51
C ALA A 71 -10.15 -11.84 -5.09
N VAL A 72 -10.55 -10.59 -5.02
CA VAL A 72 -9.76 -9.45 -5.52
C VAL A 72 -9.12 -8.74 -4.34
N LEU A 73 -7.79 -8.70 -4.32
CA LEU A 73 -6.97 -8.01 -3.31
C LEU A 73 -6.61 -6.61 -3.80
N GLY A 74 -7.14 -5.60 -3.12
CA GLY A 74 -6.75 -4.20 -3.28
C GLY A 74 -5.90 -3.74 -2.11
N ALA A 75 -4.95 -2.86 -2.35
CA ALA A 75 -4.17 -2.22 -1.29
C ALA A 75 -3.76 -0.80 -1.68
N ASP A 76 -3.63 0.05 -0.66
CA ASP A 76 -3.07 1.38 -0.80
C ASP A 76 -2.18 1.71 0.39
N THR A 77 -1.11 2.49 0.17
CA THR A 77 -0.12 2.81 1.21
C THR A 77 0.18 4.29 1.22
N THR A 78 0.15 4.89 2.41
CA THR A 78 0.57 6.27 2.61
C THR A 78 1.54 6.40 3.77
N VAL A 79 2.32 7.48 3.75
CA VAL A 79 3.14 7.94 4.88
C VAL A 79 2.44 9.12 5.53
N THR A 80 2.44 9.18 6.85
CA THR A 80 1.85 10.30 7.57
C THR A 80 2.74 10.79 8.71
N LEU A 81 2.80 12.09 8.86
CA LEU A 81 3.50 12.78 9.94
C LEU A 81 2.66 13.96 10.41
N ASP A 82 2.43 14.06 11.74
CA ASP A 82 1.62 15.12 12.35
C ASP A 82 0.21 15.28 11.71
N GLY A 83 -0.41 14.17 11.31
CA GLY A 83 -1.71 14.18 10.62
C GLY A 83 -1.66 14.49 9.12
N HIS A 84 -0.51 14.92 8.58
CA HIS A 84 -0.37 15.19 7.15
C HIS A 84 -0.09 13.92 6.37
N ILE A 85 -0.81 13.72 5.27
CA ILE A 85 -0.56 12.65 4.30
C ILE A 85 0.58 13.07 3.38
N LEU A 86 1.63 12.24 3.32
CA LEU A 86 2.75 12.36 2.41
C LEU A 86 2.60 11.30 1.31
N ALA A 87 1.90 11.66 0.25
CA ALA A 87 1.71 10.82 -0.94
C ALA A 87 3.02 10.70 -1.74
N LYS A 88 2.96 10.24 -2.99
CA LYS A 88 4.12 10.29 -3.88
C LYS A 88 4.49 11.74 -4.17
N PRO A 89 5.79 12.08 -4.21
CA PRO A 89 6.20 13.44 -4.51
C PRO A 89 5.83 13.83 -5.94
N GLU A 90 5.35 15.06 -6.11
CA GLU A 90 5.01 15.60 -7.43
C GLU A 90 6.24 15.91 -8.28
N ASN A 91 7.33 16.29 -7.61
CA ASN A 91 8.60 16.66 -8.23
C ASN A 91 9.75 16.53 -7.23
N THR A 92 10.98 16.82 -7.66
CA THR A 92 12.19 16.73 -6.83
C THR A 92 12.18 17.70 -5.65
N ALA A 93 11.58 18.88 -5.79
CA ALA A 93 11.47 19.85 -4.69
C ALA A 93 10.51 19.35 -3.61
N ASP A 94 9.41 18.72 -4.01
CA ASP A 94 8.45 18.10 -3.10
C ASP A 94 9.07 16.88 -2.39
N ALA A 95 9.83 16.05 -3.10
CA ALA A 95 10.60 14.95 -2.49
C ALA A 95 11.57 15.47 -1.42
N ALA A 96 12.29 16.57 -1.69
CA ALA A 96 13.18 17.19 -0.71
C ALA A 96 12.42 17.72 0.51
N ARG A 97 11.27 18.36 0.30
CA ARG A 97 10.39 18.81 1.39
C ARG A 97 9.97 17.63 2.28
N MET A 98 9.49 16.54 1.68
CA MET A 98 9.06 15.35 2.42
C MET A 98 10.22 14.75 3.23
N LEU A 99 11.39 14.56 2.64
CA LEU A 99 12.56 14.01 3.33
C LEU A 99 13.02 14.89 4.50
N ARG A 100 13.01 16.23 4.35
CA ARG A 100 13.28 17.16 5.46
C ARG A 100 12.27 17.03 6.59
N MET A 101 11.00 16.86 6.28
CA MET A 101 9.94 16.64 7.28
C MET A 101 10.16 15.36 8.07
N LEU A 102 10.64 14.28 7.42
CA LEU A 102 10.86 12.97 8.04
C LEU A 102 12.21 12.90 8.80
N SER A 103 13.20 13.74 8.45
CA SER A 103 14.55 13.76 9.01
C SER A 103 14.53 13.85 10.54
N GLY A 104 15.20 12.90 11.22
CA GLY A 104 15.33 12.84 12.67
C GLY A 104 14.05 12.51 13.43
N ARG A 105 12.99 12.06 12.73
CA ARG A 105 11.67 11.87 13.33
C ARG A 105 11.13 10.46 13.13
N THR A 106 10.15 10.10 13.96
CA THR A 106 9.32 8.91 13.75
C THR A 106 8.03 9.31 13.05
N HIS A 107 7.75 8.64 11.95
CA HIS A 107 6.52 8.80 11.18
C HIS A 107 5.77 7.48 11.08
N ARG A 108 4.55 7.51 10.54
CA ARG A 108 3.72 6.31 10.38
C ARG A 108 3.58 5.96 8.91
N VAL A 109 3.70 4.69 8.61
CA VAL A 109 3.31 4.10 7.32
C VAL A 109 2.04 3.30 7.52
N ILE A 110 1.03 3.58 6.71
CA ILE A 110 -0.29 2.99 6.82
C ILE A 110 -0.63 2.34 5.48
N THR A 111 -0.95 1.04 5.51
CA THR A 111 -1.47 0.34 4.35
C THR A 111 -2.89 -0.13 4.61
N GLY A 112 -3.83 0.36 3.80
CA GLY A 112 -5.17 -0.19 3.69
C GLY A 112 -5.17 -1.44 2.82
N VAL A 113 -5.94 -2.44 3.22
CA VAL A 113 -6.14 -3.69 2.50
C VAL A 113 -7.62 -3.93 2.32
N ALA A 114 -8.02 -4.40 1.14
CA ALA A 114 -9.38 -4.84 0.86
C ALA A 114 -9.37 -6.20 0.15
N VAL A 115 -10.24 -7.10 0.56
CA VAL A 115 -10.53 -8.35 -0.15
C VAL A 115 -11.99 -8.31 -0.59
N ALA A 116 -12.22 -8.23 -1.89
CA ALA A 116 -13.56 -8.18 -2.48
C ALA A 116 -13.90 -9.51 -3.17
N THR A 117 -15.06 -10.03 -2.85
CA THR A 117 -15.66 -11.22 -3.47
C THR A 117 -17.07 -10.86 -3.98
N ALA A 118 -17.74 -11.77 -4.68
CA ALA A 118 -19.10 -11.54 -5.14
C ALA A 118 -20.09 -11.32 -3.98
N GLU A 119 -19.79 -11.86 -2.78
CA GLU A 119 -20.67 -11.82 -1.61
C GLU A 119 -20.42 -10.62 -0.70
N ARG A 120 -19.15 -10.22 -0.56
CA ARG A 120 -18.75 -9.17 0.39
C ARG A 120 -17.41 -8.54 0.06
N THR A 121 -17.19 -7.36 0.65
CA THR A 121 -15.87 -6.71 0.67
C THR A 121 -15.46 -6.49 2.11
N GLU A 122 -14.34 -7.08 2.49
CA GLU A 122 -13.71 -6.86 3.79
C GLU A 122 -12.58 -5.85 3.64
N VAL A 123 -12.36 -5.03 4.67
CA VAL A 123 -11.31 -4.02 4.69
C VAL A 123 -10.64 -3.98 6.05
N ALA A 124 -9.34 -3.70 6.05
CA ALA A 124 -8.57 -3.47 7.25
C ALA A 124 -7.40 -2.52 6.94
N ALA A 125 -6.70 -2.06 7.97
CA ALA A 125 -5.48 -1.28 7.83
C ALA A 125 -4.42 -1.78 8.81
N GLU A 126 -3.16 -1.70 8.39
CA GLU A 126 -1.97 -1.92 9.22
C GLU A 126 -1.21 -0.62 9.37
N VAL A 127 -0.69 -0.36 10.57
CA VAL A 127 0.05 0.86 10.91
C VAL A 127 1.41 0.48 11.48
N THR A 128 2.47 1.10 10.95
CA THR A 128 3.86 0.83 11.37
C THR A 128 4.59 2.14 11.58
N GLY A 129 5.25 2.27 12.72
CA GLY A 129 6.17 3.37 13.03
C GLY A 129 7.52 3.16 12.36
N VAL A 130 8.05 4.18 11.70
CA VAL A 130 9.39 4.17 11.09
C VAL A 130 10.16 5.35 11.60
N GLN A 131 11.33 5.10 12.21
CA GLN A 131 12.23 6.15 12.71
C GLN A 131 13.29 6.46 11.68
N PHE A 132 13.51 7.74 11.40
CA PHE A 132 14.62 8.22 10.57
C PHE A 132 15.74 8.81 11.42
N LEU A 133 16.99 8.60 10.99
CA LEU A 133 18.12 9.41 11.41
C LEU A 133 17.99 10.84 10.86
N THR A 134 18.74 11.78 11.45
CA THR A 134 18.85 13.14 10.91
C THR A 134 19.59 13.09 9.59
N LEU A 135 18.98 13.66 8.55
CA LEU A 135 19.53 13.76 7.20
C LEU A 135 20.08 15.17 6.97
N ASN A 136 21.21 15.26 6.30
CA ASN A 136 21.74 16.54 5.81
C ASN A 136 21.28 16.81 4.37
N GLU A 137 21.47 18.04 3.88
CA GLU A 137 21.03 18.46 2.55
C GLU A 137 21.76 17.73 1.42
N GLU A 138 23.02 17.35 1.61
CA GLU A 138 23.80 16.61 0.62
C GLU A 138 23.26 15.18 0.44
N GLU A 139 22.91 14.52 1.54
CA GLU A 139 22.27 13.19 1.51
C GLU A 139 20.92 13.22 0.82
N ILE A 140 20.09 14.23 1.12
CA ILE A 140 18.78 14.42 0.49
C ILE A 140 18.96 14.63 -1.01
N ALA A 141 19.85 15.54 -1.41
CA ALA A 141 20.09 15.83 -2.84
C ALA A 141 20.62 14.60 -3.59
N ALA A 142 21.59 13.89 -3.01
CA ALA A 142 22.16 12.68 -3.61
C ALA A 142 21.11 11.57 -3.77
N TYR A 143 20.23 11.40 -2.80
CA TYR A 143 19.16 10.40 -2.88
C TYR A 143 18.11 10.75 -3.95
N ILE A 144 17.72 12.02 -4.03
CA ILE A 144 16.78 12.48 -5.07
C ILE A 144 17.38 12.29 -6.47
N ALA A 145 18.68 12.54 -6.64
CA ALA A 145 19.35 12.36 -7.92
C ALA A 145 19.33 10.91 -8.43
N THR A 146 19.10 9.91 -7.57
CA THR A 146 18.93 8.52 -7.98
C THR A 146 17.60 8.24 -8.67
N GLY A 147 16.61 9.11 -8.52
CA GLY A 147 15.23 8.89 -8.96
C GLY A 147 14.40 7.93 -8.09
N GLU A 148 15.03 7.25 -7.13
CA GLU A 148 14.37 6.25 -6.26
C GLU A 148 13.16 6.82 -5.47
N PRO A 149 13.15 8.08 -4.98
CA PRO A 149 12.04 8.65 -4.22
C PRO A 149 10.72 8.76 -4.97
N MET A 150 10.76 8.92 -6.29
CA MET A 150 9.70 9.55 -7.07
C MET A 150 8.40 8.72 -7.21
N ASP A 151 8.47 7.41 -7.00
CA ASP A 151 7.31 6.52 -7.09
C ASP A 151 6.78 6.03 -5.73
N LYS A 152 7.25 6.64 -4.62
CA LYS A 152 7.02 6.16 -3.27
C LYS A 152 6.36 7.20 -2.37
N ALA A 153 5.35 6.80 -1.59
CA ALA A 153 4.78 7.63 -0.55
C ALA A 153 5.86 8.06 0.46
N GLY A 154 5.85 9.34 0.85
CA GLY A 154 6.88 9.93 1.73
C GLY A 154 8.25 10.07 1.08
N ALA A 155 8.37 9.89 -0.23
CA ALA A 155 9.59 10.04 -1.00
C ALA A 155 10.75 9.10 -0.54
N TYR A 156 10.48 7.88 -0.06
CA TYR A 156 11.53 6.92 0.28
C TYR A 156 11.10 5.46 0.12
N GLY A 157 12.09 4.57 -0.04
CA GLY A 157 11.89 3.12 -0.03
C GLY A 157 12.74 2.42 1.03
N ILE A 158 12.08 1.70 1.97
CA ILE A 158 12.78 0.97 3.03
C ILE A 158 13.71 -0.13 2.50
N GLN A 159 13.44 -0.66 1.32
CA GLN A 159 14.24 -1.71 0.66
C GLN A 159 15.38 -1.14 -0.18
N GLY A 160 15.42 0.18 -0.39
CA GLY A 160 16.40 0.84 -1.23
C GLY A 160 17.49 1.56 -0.43
N LEU A 161 18.04 2.60 -1.03
CA LEU A 161 19.14 3.38 -0.45
C LEU A 161 18.79 4.09 0.85
N ALA A 162 17.50 4.38 1.08
CA ALA A 162 17.02 4.99 2.32
C ALA A 162 17.11 4.04 3.53
N ALA A 163 17.31 2.73 3.33
CA ALA A 163 17.40 1.75 4.42
C ALA A 163 18.48 2.13 5.45
N LYS A 164 19.58 2.75 5.02
CA LYS A 164 20.69 3.21 5.89
C LYS A 164 20.28 4.28 6.89
N TRP A 165 19.17 4.97 6.66
CA TRP A 165 18.64 6.03 7.53
C TRP A 165 17.57 5.55 8.52
N ILE A 166 17.21 4.27 8.47
CA ILE A 166 16.12 3.71 9.27
C ILE A 166 16.70 2.81 10.37
N PRO A 167 16.96 3.37 11.57
CA PRO A 167 17.50 2.58 12.69
C PRO A 167 16.46 1.70 13.36
N ARG A 168 15.14 2.00 13.19
CA ARG A 168 14.07 1.31 13.90
C ARG A 168 12.76 1.30 13.13
N VAL A 169 12.08 0.14 13.18
CA VAL A 169 10.72 -0.06 12.71
C VAL A 169 9.91 -0.68 13.86
N GLU A 170 8.73 -0.10 14.15
CA GLU A 170 7.81 -0.60 15.18
C GLU A 170 6.51 -1.04 14.52
N GLY A 171 6.32 -2.35 14.38
CA GLY A 171 5.19 -2.97 13.69
C GLY A 171 5.61 -3.87 12.54
N CYS A 172 4.81 -3.92 11.49
CA CYS A 172 4.99 -4.83 10.36
C CYS A 172 5.92 -4.24 9.29
N TYR A 173 7.09 -4.85 9.08
CA TYR A 173 8.02 -4.45 8.01
C TYR A 173 7.37 -4.52 6.61
N PHE A 174 6.62 -5.58 6.34
CA PHE A 174 5.94 -5.76 5.06
C PHE A 174 4.85 -4.71 4.78
N ASN A 175 4.26 -4.14 5.85
CA ASN A 175 3.41 -2.97 5.74
C ASN A 175 4.17 -1.76 5.17
N VAL A 176 5.37 -1.50 5.64
CA VAL A 176 6.22 -0.40 5.16
C VAL A 176 6.61 -0.60 3.69
N VAL A 177 6.83 -1.85 3.26
CA VAL A 177 7.08 -2.18 1.84
C VAL A 177 5.83 -1.97 0.99
N GLY A 178 4.62 -2.11 1.58
CA GLY A 178 3.35 -1.79 0.94
C GLY A 178 2.31 -2.91 0.88
N LEU A 179 2.54 -4.06 1.58
CA LEU A 179 1.55 -5.14 1.69
C LEU A 179 1.76 -5.92 3.00
N PRO A 180 0.98 -5.72 4.06
CA PRO A 180 1.12 -6.42 5.34
C PRO A 180 0.69 -7.88 5.21
N LEU A 181 1.62 -8.79 4.93
CA LEU A 181 1.35 -10.18 4.55
C LEU A 181 0.53 -10.95 5.58
N ALA A 182 0.81 -10.80 6.88
CA ALA A 182 0.05 -11.50 7.92
C ALA A 182 -1.43 -11.10 7.91
N LEU A 183 -1.72 -9.80 7.81
CA LEU A 183 -3.07 -9.28 7.68
C LEU A 183 -3.75 -9.79 6.40
N VAL A 184 -3.05 -9.73 5.27
CA VAL A 184 -3.57 -10.22 3.98
C VAL A 184 -3.90 -11.71 4.06
N THR A 185 -3.04 -12.54 4.64
CA THR A 185 -3.28 -13.98 4.80
C THR A 185 -4.55 -14.23 5.60
N THR A 186 -4.71 -13.59 6.76
CA THR A 186 -5.93 -13.72 7.60
C THR A 186 -7.19 -13.34 6.82
N MET A 187 -7.16 -12.22 6.08
CA MET A 187 -8.32 -11.77 5.30
C MET A 187 -8.67 -12.72 4.15
N LEU A 188 -7.66 -13.28 3.46
CA LEU A 188 -7.88 -14.25 2.39
C LEU A 188 -8.42 -15.58 2.90
N GLU A 189 -7.99 -16.05 4.06
CA GLU A 189 -8.53 -17.24 4.73
C GLU A 189 -10.00 -17.05 5.10
N GLN A 190 -10.36 -15.91 5.69
CA GLN A 190 -11.73 -15.55 6.03
C GLN A 190 -12.62 -15.47 4.78
N ALA A 191 -12.12 -14.88 3.68
CA ALA A 191 -12.84 -14.82 2.42
C ALA A 191 -13.05 -16.21 1.78
N SER A 192 -12.19 -17.18 2.08
CA SER A 192 -12.30 -18.55 1.57
C SER A 192 -13.26 -19.42 2.41
N SER A 193 -13.33 -19.20 3.71
CA SER A 193 -14.15 -19.99 4.65
C SER A 193 -15.65 -19.74 4.53
N ALA A 194 -16.05 -18.57 4.05
CA ALA A 194 -17.47 -18.18 3.92
C ALA A 194 -18.26 -18.94 2.82
N VAL A 195 -17.63 -19.87 2.10
CA VAL A 195 -18.26 -20.68 1.03
C VAL A 195 -18.75 -22.04 1.54
N SER A 196 -18.45 -22.40 2.79
CA SER A 196 -18.72 -23.76 3.33
C SER A 196 -19.99 -23.84 4.19
N THR A 197 -20.87 -22.86 4.12
CA THR A 197 -22.23 -22.84 4.73
C THR A 197 -23.28 -22.59 3.63
#